data_ffc155830711b001dde14361ea90b47f
#
_entry.id   ffc155830711b001dde14361ea90b47f
#
_cell.length_a   1.000
_cell.length_b   1.000
_cell.length_c   1.000
_cell.angle_alpha   90.00
_cell.angle_beta   90.00
_cell.angle_gamma   90.00
#
_symmetry.space_group_name_H-M   'P 1'
#
loop_
_entity.id
_entity.type
_entity.pdbx_description
1 polymer ?
#
loop_
_entity_poly.entity_id
_entity_poly.type
_entity_poly.pdbx_seq_one_letter_code
_entity_poly.pdbx_strand_id
1 'polypeptide(L)'
;TLFPYTTLFRSDSVTKYEHVLPLLAGIEESDDVDGLLLLLNTVGGDIEAGLAIAEMIAGMKKPTVSLVLGGGHSIGIPLAVCTKRSFITPTASMTVHPVRMTGLVVGAPQTFRYFQRIQEQIAEFVTANSRISKKDFEKFMMATGEMATDVGTILYGKEAVASGLIDRLGGLNDALSCLHRMIEKRKAEKKA
;
A
#
# COMPACT_ATOMS: atom_id res chain seq x y z
N THR A 1 -14.02 -5.66 19.44
CA THR A 1 -14.51 -6.47 18.31
C THR A 1 -13.68 -6.16 17.09
N LEU A 2 -12.93 -7.13 16.58
CA LEU A 2 -12.19 -7.01 15.33
C LEU A 2 -13.18 -7.27 14.18
N PHE A 3 -13.41 -6.29 13.34
CA PHE A 3 -14.04 -6.51 12.04
C PHE A 3 -12.93 -6.60 10.99
N PRO A 4 -12.65 -7.79 10.45
CA PRO A 4 -11.80 -7.91 9.28
C PRO A 4 -12.61 -7.46 8.06
N TYR A 5 -12.26 -6.32 7.49
CA TYR A 5 -12.76 -5.96 6.16
C TYR A 5 -11.91 -6.71 5.13
N THR A 6 -12.44 -7.82 4.65
CA THR A 6 -11.88 -8.55 3.53
C THR A 6 -12.43 -7.95 2.25
N THR A 7 -11.63 -7.20 1.52
CA THR A 7 -11.99 -6.86 0.15
C THR A 7 -11.56 -8.03 -0.74
N LEU A 8 -12.47 -8.95 -1.01
CA LEU A 8 -12.29 -9.98 -2.02
C LEU A 8 -12.47 -9.32 -3.39
N PHE A 9 -11.36 -9.12 -4.10
CA PHE A 9 -11.40 -8.65 -5.49
C PHE A 9 -11.74 -9.83 -6.40
N ARG A 10 -12.93 -9.82 -6.97
CA ARG A 10 -13.20 -10.52 -8.21
C ARG A 10 -12.52 -9.74 -9.34
N SER A 11 -12.06 -10.43 -10.39
CA SER A 11 -11.41 -9.83 -11.56
C SER A 11 -12.26 -8.79 -12.29
N ASP A 12 -13.56 -8.73 -12.01
CA ASP A 12 -14.59 -7.87 -12.59
C ASP A 12 -15.14 -6.80 -11.62
N SER A 13 -14.67 -6.76 -10.37
CA SER A 13 -15.10 -5.78 -9.38
C SER A 13 -14.02 -4.75 -9.07
N VAL A 14 -14.37 -3.47 -9.15
CA VAL A 14 -13.51 -2.34 -8.81
C VAL A 14 -13.86 -1.87 -7.39
N THR A 15 -12.84 -1.75 -6.54
CA THR A 15 -13.02 -1.10 -5.22
C THR A 15 -13.23 0.38 -5.44
N LYS A 16 -14.35 0.90 -4.95
CA LYS A 16 -14.70 2.31 -5.08
C LYS A 16 -14.24 3.06 -3.84
N TYR A 17 -13.33 4.03 -4.02
CA TYR A 17 -12.77 4.81 -2.93
C TYR A 17 -13.86 5.58 -2.14
N GLU A 18 -14.92 6.03 -2.82
CA GLU A 18 -16.05 6.70 -2.18
C GLU A 18 -16.82 5.83 -1.18
N HIS A 19 -16.67 4.51 -1.25
CA HIS A 19 -17.21 3.59 -0.25
C HIS A 19 -16.19 3.31 0.88
N VAL A 20 -14.90 3.35 0.57
CA VAL A 20 -13.82 3.04 1.52
C VAL A 20 -13.53 4.20 2.46
N LEU A 21 -13.49 5.44 1.95
CA LEU A 21 -13.14 6.61 2.77
C LEU A 21 -14.09 6.83 3.96
N PRO A 22 -15.42 6.77 3.81
CA PRO A 22 -16.32 6.88 4.95
C PRO A 22 -16.15 5.76 5.99
N LEU A 23 -15.83 4.53 5.54
CA LEU A 23 -15.55 3.42 6.45
C LEU A 23 -14.28 3.67 7.27
N LEU A 24 -13.21 4.17 6.65
CA LEU A 24 -11.98 4.50 7.36
C LEU A 24 -12.19 5.62 8.37
N ALA A 25 -12.97 6.64 8.02
CA ALA A 25 -13.36 7.70 8.95
C ALA A 25 -14.17 7.13 10.15
N GLY A 26 -15.15 6.28 9.87
CA GLY A 26 -15.93 5.60 10.90
C GLY A 26 -15.08 4.71 11.81
N ILE A 27 -14.10 3.99 11.24
CA ILE A 27 -13.14 3.19 12.02
C ILE A 27 -12.30 4.08 12.93
N GLU A 28 -11.78 5.21 12.44
CA GLU A 28 -10.95 6.12 13.26
C GLU A 28 -11.74 6.74 14.41
N GLU A 29 -13.00 7.11 14.20
CA GLU A 29 -13.86 7.76 15.22
C GLU A 29 -14.53 6.77 16.18
N SER A 30 -14.74 5.51 15.79
CA SER A 30 -15.47 4.53 16.60
C SER A 30 -14.71 4.11 17.86
N ASP A 31 -15.33 4.17 19.01
CA ASP A 31 -14.77 3.64 20.27
C ASP A 31 -14.77 2.09 20.32
N ASP A 32 -15.59 1.44 19.50
CA ASP A 32 -15.69 -0.04 19.44
C ASP A 32 -14.60 -0.69 18.59
N VAL A 33 -13.85 0.08 17.80
CA VAL A 33 -12.79 -0.41 16.91
C VAL A 33 -11.43 0.05 17.42
N ASP A 34 -10.58 -0.88 17.79
CA ASP A 34 -9.25 -0.60 18.36
C ASP A 34 -8.14 -0.45 17.33
N GLY A 35 -8.30 -0.99 16.11
CA GLY A 35 -7.27 -0.95 15.06
C GLY A 35 -7.77 -1.49 13.72
N LEU A 36 -6.91 -1.40 12.69
CA LEU A 36 -7.21 -1.78 11.31
C LEU A 36 -6.22 -2.83 10.82
N LEU A 37 -6.72 -3.95 10.28
CA LEU A 37 -5.96 -4.87 9.44
C LEU A 37 -6.40 -4.69 7.98
N LEU A 38 -5.47 -4.24 7.13
CA LEU A 38 -5.66 -4.08 5.70
C LEU A 38 -5.14 -5.32 4.96
N LEU A 39 -6.04 -6.09 4.36
CA LEU A 39 -5.69 -7.24 3.54
C LEU A 39 -5.63 -6.84 2.06
N LEU A 40 -4.50 -7.10 1.41
CA LEU A 40 -4.24 -6.66 0.04
C LEU A 40 -4.03 -7.84 -0.90
N ASN A 41 -4.80 -7.82 -2.00
CA ASN A 41 -4.58 -8.61 -3.20
C ASN A 41 -5.08 -7.79 -4.39
N THR A 42 -4.22 -7.01 -5.03
CA THR A 42 -4.60 -6.04 -6.07
C THR A 42 -3.59 -5.99 -7.21
N VAL A 43 -4.10 -5.79 -8.40
CA VAL A 43 -3.30 -5.51 -9.62
C VAL A 43 -2.98 -4.03 -9.78
N GLY A 44 -3.51 -3.17 -8.92
CA GLY A 44 -3.41 -1.72 -9.03
C GLY A 44 -4.72 -1.08 -9.47
N GLY A 45 -4.66 0.15 -9.95
CA GLY A 45 -5.84 0.90 -10.39
C GLY A 45 -5.59 2.40 -10.46
N ASP A 46 -6.62 3.19 -10.18
CA ASP A 46 -6.55 4.64 -10.19
C ASP A 46 -5.61 5.18 -9.10
N ILE A 47 -4.71 6.07 -9.52
CA ILE A 47 -3.64 6.57 -8.66
C ILE A 47 -4.19 7.52 -7.59
N GLU A 48 -5.08 8.43 -7.97
CA GLU A 48 -5.61 9.43 -7.04
C GLU A 48 -6.49 8.78 -5.98
N ALA A 49 -7.34 7.83 -6.40
CA ALA A 49 -8.15 7.04 -5.47
C ALA A 49 -7.29 6.21 -4.51
N GLY A 50 -6.24 5.56 -5.01
CA GLY A 50 -5.34 4.76 -4.19
C GLY A 50 -4.52 5.59 -3.22
N LEU A 51 -3.99 6.75 -3.64
CA LEU A 51 -3.29 7.68 -2.77
C LEU A 51 -4.23 8.28 -1.70
N ALA A 52 -5.47 8.63 -2.06
CA ALA A 52 -6.44 9.13 -1.08
C ALA A 52 -6.71 8.13 0.05
N ILE A 53 -6.86 6.85 -0.28
CA ILE A 53 -7.01 5.77 0.71
C ILE A 53 -5.72 5.61 1.53
N ALA A 54 -4.56 5.62 0.88
CA ALA A 54 -3.27 5.44 1.54
C ALA A 54 -2.97 6.57 2.52
N GLU A 55 -3.16 7.83 2.13
CA GLU A 55 -2.99 9.01 2.99
C GLU A 55 -3.93 8.97 4.18
N MET A 56 -5.20 8.58 3.96
CA MET A 56 -6.16 8.47 5.04
C MET A 56 -5.73 7.43 6.08
N ILE A 57 -5.26 6.25 5.64
CA ILE A 57 -4.78 5.21 6.56
C ILE A 57 -3.48 5.64 7.26
N ALA A 58 -2.54 6.28 6.54
CA ALA A 58 -1.29 6.78 7.12
C ALA A 58 -1.54 7.82 8.21
N GLY A 59 -2.59 8.67 8.04
CA GLY A 59 -3.04 9.67 9.01
C GLY A 59 -3.76 9.12 10.24
N MET A 60 -4.15 7.84 10.27
CA MET A 60 -4.88 7.25 11.40
C MET A 60 -4.04 7.21 12.68
N LYS A 61 -4.67 7.57 13.81
CA LYS A 61 -4.08 7.43 15.15
C LYS A 61 -4.15 6.01 15.67
N LYS A 62 -5.15 5.24 15.23
CA LYS A 62 -5.32 3.84 15.62
C LYS A 62 -4.19 2.97 15.08
N PRO A 63 -3.87 1.85 15.73
CA PRO A 63 -2.97 0.85 15.19
C PRO A 63 -3.45 0.32 13.83
N THR A 64 -2.56 0.32 12.86
CA THR A 64 -2.84 -0.18 11.50
C THR A 64 -1.76 -1.17 11.07
N VAL A 65 -2.17 -2.26 10.45
CA VAL A 65 -1.28 -3.29 9.88
C VAL A 65 -1.78 -3.66 8.50
N SER A 66 -0.89 -3.79 7.53
CA SER A 66 -1.19 -4.32 6.19
C SER A 66 -0.62 -5.72 6.02
N LEU A 67 -1.28 -6.53 5.19
CA LEU A 67 -0.82 -7.84 4.77
C LEU A 67 -1.08 -8.03 3.26
N VAL A 68 -0.01 -8.14 2.50
CA VAL A 68 -0.07 -8.50 1.07
C VAL A 68 -0.14 -10.01 0.95
N LEU A 69 -1.26 -10.53 0.41
CA LEU A 69 -1.55 -11.96 0.32
C LEU A 69 -1.19 -12.57 -1.05
N GLY A 70 -1.43 -11.88 -2.14
CA GLY A 70 -1.14 -12.33 -3.49
C GLY A 70 -0.42 -11.26 -4.29
N GLY A 71 -1.14 -10.25 -4.76
CA GLY A 71 -0.59 -9.10 -5.49
C GLY A 71 -0.66 -7.81 -4.70
N GLY A 72 0.41 -7.02 -4.74
CA GLY A 72 0.45 -5.64 -4.25
C GLY A 72 1.03 -4.73 -5.33
N HIS A 73 0.43 -4.77 -6.55
CA HIS A 73 1.04 -4.18 -7.74
C HIS A 73 0.68 -2.70 -7.90
N SER A 74 1.60 -1.93 -8.52
CA SER A 74 1.32 -0.52 -8.91
C SER A 74 0.89 0.33 -7.71
N ILE A 75 -0.29 0.96 -7.76
CA ILE A 75 -0.86 1.75 -6.65
C ILE A 75 -1.15 0.89 -5.39
N GLY A 76 -1.10 -0.42 -5.49
CA GLY A 76 -1.09 -1.32 -4.34
C GLY A 76 0.13 -1.17 -3.44
N ILE A 77 1.24 -0.60 -3.95
CA ILE A 77 2.46 -0.36 -3.17
C ILE A 77 2.24 0.72 -2.10
N PRO A 78 1.78 1.94 -2.42
CA PRO A 78 1.38 2.90 -1.40
C PRO A 78 0.40 2.35 -0.37
N LEU A 79 -0.61 1.57 -0.82
CA LEU A 79 -1.56 0.91 0.08
C LEU A 79 -0.91 -0.11 1.01
N ALA A 80 0.13 -0.81 0.56
CA ALA A 80 0.84 -1.78 1.39
C ALA A 80 1.69 -1.12 2.48
N VAL A 81 2.27 0.06 2.20
CA VAL A 81 3.18 0.75 3.13
C VAL A 81 2.51 1.83 3.98
N CYS A 82 1.25 2.20 3.70
CA CYS A 82 0.55 3.27 4.43
C CYS A 82 0.23 2.94 5.89
N THR A 83 0.39 1.72 6.33
CA THR A 83 0.11 1.27 7.69
C THR A 83 1.34 1.36 8.59
N LYS A 84 1.12 1.38 9.91
CA LYS A 84 2.23 1.44 10.89
C LYS A 84 3.14 0.22 10.87
N ARG A 85 2.66 -0.92 10.35
CA ARG A 85 3.46 -2.14 10.10
C ARG A 85 2.91 -2.86 8.88
N SER A 86 3.82 -3.28 8.00
CA SER A 86 3.49 -3.98 6.76
C SER A 86 4.02 -5.41 6.76
N PHE A 87 3.21 -6.32 6.24
CA PHE A 87 3.54 -7.73 6.06
C PHE A 87 3.30 -8.17 4.62
N ILE A 88 4.04 -9.17 4.18
CA ILE A 88 3.86 -9.84 2.89
C ILE A 88 4.05 -11.33 3.07
N THR A 89 3.20 -12.14 2.40
CA THR A 89 3.37 -13.60 2.40
C THR A 89 4.52 -14.02 1.47
N PRO A 90 5.13 -15.20 1.69
CA PRO A 90 6.28 -15.66 0.90
C PRO A 90 6.02 -15.75 -0.61
N THR A 91 4.79 -16.07 -1.01
CA THR A 91 4.40 -16.26 -2.42
C THR A 91 3.82 -15.00 -3.06
N ALA A 92 3.56 -13.96 -2.28
CA ALA A 92 3.06 -12.71 -2.80
C ALA A 92 4.14 -11.94 -3.57
N SER A 93 3.68 -11.11 -4.49
CA SER A 93 4.56 -10.27 -5.32
C SER A 93 4.08 -8.83 -5.40
N MET A 94 5.01 -7.92 -5.64
CA MET A 94 4.76 -6.50 -5.79
C MET A 94 5.45 -6.01 -7.06
N THR A 95 4.73 -5.32 -7.95
CA THR A 95 5.30 -4.75 -9.16
C THR A 95 5.48 -3.26 -8.99
N VAL A 96 6.75 -2.84 -8.98
CA VAL A 96 7.16 -1.43 -9.01
C VAL A 96 7.37 -1.04 -10.45
N HIS A 97 6.63 -0.06 -10.96
CA HIS A 97 6.75 0.41 -12.34
C HIS A 97 6.44 1.91 -12.45
N PRO A 98 6.88 2.59 -13.53
CA PRO A 98 6.52 4.00 -13.77
C PRO A 98 5.02 4.18 -13.94
N VAL A 99 4.55 5.41 -13.70
CA VAL A 99 3.18 5.79 -14.02
C VAL A 99 2.91 5.59 -15.51
N ARG A 100 1.81 4.93 -15.83
CA ARG A 100 1.40 4.63 -17.21
C ARG A 100 0.15 5.39 -17.57
N MET A 101 0.05 5.75 -18.83
CA MET A 101 -1.15 6.32 -19.41
C MET A 101 -1.49 5.62 -20.73
N THR A 102 -2.78 5.39 -20.93
CA THR A 102 -3.34 5.00 -22.24
C THR A 102 -4.36 6.02 -22.64
N GLY A 103 -4.28 6.53 -23.87
CA GLY A 103 -5.24 7.47 -24.41
C GLY A 103 -4.63 8.58 -25.28
N LEU A 104 -5.47 9.53 -25.67
CA LEU A 104 -5.06 10.71 -26.45
C LEU A 104 -4.29 11.69 -25.55
N VAL A 105 -3.10 12.07 -25.97
CA VAL A 105 -2.29 13.10 -25.30
C VAL A 105 -2.51 14.43 -25.99
N VAL A 106 -3.09 15.40 -25.26
CA VAL A 106 -3.22 16.79 -25.68
C VAL A 106 -2.22 17.62 -24.86
N GLY A 107 -1.27 18.29 -25.55
CA GLY A 107 -0.25 19.08 -24.86
C GLY A 107 0.86 18.21 -24.23
N ALA A 108 1.69 17.57 -25.05
CA ALA A 108 2.73 16.63 -24.63
C ALA A 108 3.64 17.14 -23.50
N PRO A 109 4.19 18.38 -23.51
CA PRO A 109 5.06 18.85 -22.41
C PRO A 109 4.31 19.00 -21.08
N GLN A 110 3.06 19.41 -21.08
CA GLN A 110 2.24 19.54 -19.87
C GLN A 110 1.89 18.19 -19.29
N THR A 111 1.51 17.26 -20.14
CA THR A 111 1.20 15.87 -19.77
C THR A 111 2.44 15.19 -19.17
N PHE A 112 3.61 15.33 -19.78
CA PHE A 112 4.85 14.78 -19.26
C PHE A 112 5.17 15.31 -17.85
N ARG A 113 5.10 16.64 -17.64
CA ARG A 113 5.31 17.25 -16.33
C ARG A 113 4.30 16.80 -15.28
N TYR A 114 3.05 16.60 -15.67
CA TYR A 114 2.01 16.08 -14.78
C TYR A 114 2.35 14.66 -14.29
N PHE A 115 2.73 13.77 -15.20
CA PHE A 115 3.11 12.40 -14.82
C PHE A 115 4.40 12.33 -14.01
N GLN A 116 5.37 13.18 -14.29
CA GLN A 116 6.55 13.28 -13.45
C GLN A 116 6.19 13.65 -12.00
N ARG A 117 5.31 14.62 -11.81
CA ARG A 117 4.85 15.02 -10.47
C ARG A 117 4.12 13.89 -9.75
N ILE A 118 3.20 13.21 -10.43
CA ILE A 118 2.50 12.06 -9.82
C ILE A 118 3.49 10.97 -9.42
N GLN A 119 4.43 10.65 -10.29
CA GLN A 119 5.46 9.64 -9.99
C GLN A 119 6.32 10.05 -8.80
N GLU A 120 6.68 11.32 -8.69
CA GLU A 120 7.42 11.86 -7.55
C GLU A 120 6.61 11.78 -6.26
N GLN A 121 5.32 12.14 -6.27
CA GLN A 121 4.41 12.01 -5.13
C GLN A 121 4.33 10.56 -4.63
N ILE A 122 4.20 9.59 -5.55
CA ILE A 122 4.20 8.16 -5.19
C ILE A 122 5.53 7.78 -4.53
N ALA A 123 6.67 8.17 -5.12
CA ALA A 123 7.99 7.85 -4.59
C ALA A 123 8.21 8.49 -3.20
N GLU A 124 7.80 9.73 -3.00
CA GLU A 124 7.86 10.42 -1.71
C GLU A 124 6.99 9.73 -0.67
N PHE A 125 5.73 9.42 -1.00
CA PHE A 125 4.83 8.71 -0.09
C PHE A 125 5.40 7.35 0.33
N VAL A 126 5.86 6.55 -0.63
CA VAL A 126 6.40 5.21 -0.36
C VAL A 126 7.64 5.27 0.52
N THR A 127 8.56 6.19 0.23
CA THR A 127 9.81 6.32 0.99
C THR A 127 9.60 6.94 2.39
N ALA A 128 8.59 7.77 2.55
CA ALA A 128 8.20 8.29 3.87
C ALA A 128 7.55 7.22 4.78
N ASN A 129 6.92 6.20 4.19
CA ASN A 129 6.16 5.17 4.89
C ASN A 129 6.84 3.78 4.88
N SER A 130 8.07 3.66 4.41
CA SER A 130 8.85 2.42 4.37
C SER A 130 10.32 2.69 4.68
N ARG A 131 11.15 1.64 4.64
CA ARG A 131 12.59 1.76 4.85
C ARG A 131 13.40 1.79 3.55
N ILE A 132 12.73 1.67 2.40
CA ILE A 132 13.39 1.72 1.11
C ILE A 132 13.93 3.13 0.84
N SER A 133 15.14 3.23 0.27
CA SER A 133 15.64 4.53 -0.18
C SER A 133 14.94 5.00 -1.45
N LYS A 134 14.81 6.33 -1.64
CA LYS A 134 14.25 6.90 -2.88
C LYS A 134 15.04 6.41 -4.10
N LYS A 135 16.36 6.35 -4.00
CA LYS A 135 17.24 5.86 -5.06
C LYS A 135 16.94 4.39 -5.45
N ASP A 136 16.74 3.50 -4.48
CA ASP A 136 16.47 2.09 -4.75
C ASP A 136 15.05 1.91 -5.28
N PHE A 137 14.08 2.66 -4.78
CA PHE A 137 12.72 2.64 -5.29
C PHE A 137 12.65 3.11 -6.76
N GLU A 138 13.31 4.22 -7.09
CA GLU A 138 13.44 4.73 -8.46
C GLU A 138 14.19 3.75 -9.37
N LYS A 139 15.24 3.10 -8.86
CA LYS A 139 15.97 2.05 -9.60
C LYS A 139 15.05 0.88 -9.95
N PHE A 140 14.25 0.38 -9.01
CA PHE A 140 13.27 -0.67 -9.29
C PHE A 140 12.20 -0.22 -10.29
N MET A 141 11.75 1.02 -10.15
CA MET A 141 10.74 1.60 -11.04
C MET A 141 11.21 1.68 -12.49
N MET A 142 12.48 2.01 -12.71
CA MET A 142 13.06 2.26 -14.04
C MET A 142 13.87 1.07 -14.58
N ALA A 143 13.87 -0.08 -13.92
CA ALA A 143 14.60 -1.25 -14.37
C ALA A 143 14.04 -1.77 -15.70
N THR A 144 14.94 -2.21 -16.58
CA THR A 144 14.61 -2.82 -17.88
C THR A 144 15.13 -4.25 -17.90
N GLY A 145 14.37 -5.18 -18.49
CA GLY A 145 14.79 -6.56 -18.69
C GLY A 145 14.23 -7.59 -17.71
N GLU A 146 13.59 -7.18 -16.63
CA GLU A 146 12.89 -8.10 -15.70
C GLU A 146 11.45 -8.39 -16.14
N MET A 147 10.82 -7.43 -16.81
CA MET A 147 9.48 -7.60 -17.38
C MET A 147 9.60 -7.77 -18.88
N ALA A 148 9.06 -8.87 -19.42
CA ALA A 148 9.24 -9.28 -20.82
C ALA A 148 8.82 -8.23 -21.87
N THR A 149 7.95 -7.28 -21.50
CA THR A 149 7.37 -6.27 -22.41
C THR A 149 7.28 -4.87 -21.79
N ASP A 150 7.93 -4.62 -20.62
CA ASP A 150 7.69 -3.38 -19.89
C ASP A 150 8.89 -2.95 -19.02
N VAL A 151 8.77 -1.76 -18.42
CA VAL A 151 9.74 -1.19 -17.48
C VAL A 151 9.23 -1.39 -16.06
N GLY A 152 10.11 -1.81 -15.15
CA GLY A 152 9.81 -2.03 -13.74
C GLY A 152 10.41 -3.31 -13.19
N THR A 153 10.14 -3.57 -11.94
CA THR A 153 10.65 -4.73 -11.19
C THR A 153 9.53 -5.46 -10.48
N ILE A 154 9.56 -6.78 -10.48
CA ILE A 154 8.69 -7.62 -9.67
C ILE A 154 9.49 -8.07 -8.45
N LEU A 155 9.05 -7.65 -7.26
CA LEU A 155 9.63 -8.05 -5.98
C LEU A 155 8.75 -9.13 -5.35
N TYR A 156 9.29 -10.30 -5.11
CA TYR A 156 8.63 -11.35 -4.34
C TYR A 156 8.80 -11.10 -2.83
N GLY A 157 8.02 -11.80 -2.00
CA GLY A 157 7.91 -11.51 -0.57
C GLY A 157 9.25 -11.28 0.15
N LYS A 158 10.25 -12.16 -0.07
CA LYS A 158 11.59 -12.00 0.54
C LYS A 158 12.33 -10.77 0.02
N GLU A 159 12.21 -10.48 -1.27
CA GLU A 159 12.88 -9.34 -1.92
C GLU A 159 12.26 -8.01 -1.50
N ALA A 160 10.92 -7.97 -1.39
CA ALA A 160 10.21 -6.80 -0.87
C ALA A 160 10.61 -6.46 0.56
N VAL A 161 10.89 -7.46 1.40
CA VAL A 161 11.40 -7.24 2.76
C VAL A 161 12.88 -6.85 2.75
N ALA A 162 13.71 -7.52 1.95
CA ALA A 162 15.14 -7.23 1.85
C ALA A 162 15.43 -5.82 1.32
N SER A 163 14.61 -5.33 0.39
CA SER A 163 14.70 -3.96 -0.14
C SER A 163 14.24 -2.89 0.87
N GLY A 164 13.60 -3.27 1.95
CA GLY A 164 13.01 -2.35 2.92
C GLY A 164 11.65 -1.79 2.52
N LEU A 165 11.07 -2.25 1.40
CA LEU A 165 9.74 -1.82 0.95
C LEU A 165 8.66 -2.31 1.92
N ILE A 166 8.73 -3.56 2.37
CA ILE A 166 7.83 -4.15 3.36
C ILE A 166 8.60 -4.47 4.64
N ASP A 167 7.96 -4.33 5.81
CA ASP A 167 8.63 -4.54 7.10
C ASP A 167 8.98 -6.00 7.35
N ARG A 168 8.05 -6.93 7.10
CA ARG A 168 8.20 -8.33 7.52
C ARG A 168 7.58 -9.33 6.56
N LEU A 169 8.25 -10.47 6.44
CA LEU A 169 7.65 -11.66 5.87
C LEU A 169 6.75 -12.31 6.93
N GLY A 170 5.52 -12.67 6.58
CA GLY A 170 4.60 -13.31 7.51
C GLY A 170 3.20 -13.50 6.94
N GLY A 171 2.40 -14.29 7.63
CA GLY A 171 1.01 -14.57 7.28
C GLY A 171 0.00 -13.84 8.17
N LEU A 172 -1.24 -14.27 8.09
CA LEU A 172 -2.35 -13.66 8.82
C LEU A 172 -2.12 -13.65 10.33
N ASN A 173 -1.63 -14.75 10.91
CA ASN A 173 -1.39 -14.83 12.34
C ASN A 173 -0.29 -13.85 12.82
N ASP A 174 0.75 -13.64 12.01
CA ASP A 174 1.83 -12.71 12.32
C ASP A 174 1.33 -11.26 12.30
N ALA A 175 0.54 -10.92 11.29
CA ALA A 175 -0.08 -9.60 11.15
C ALA A 175 -1.07 -9.31 12.28
N LEU A 176 -1.97 -10.26 12.61
CA LEU A 176 -2.90 -10.13 13.73
C LEU A 176 -2.19 -10.01 15.07
N SER A 177 -1.19 -10.85 15.33
CA SER A 177 -0.40 -10.79 16.56
C SER A 177 0.34 -9.46 16.71
N CYS A 178 0.80 -8.89 15.59
CA CYS A 178 1.40 -7.56 15.58
C CYS A 178 0.36 -6.49 15.93
N LEU A 179 -0.80 -6.52 15.28
CA LEU A 179 -1.89 -5.57 15.52
C LEU A 179 -2.36 -5.60 16.97
N HIS A 180 -2.58 -6.78 17.54
CA HIS A 180 -2.99 -6.93 18.94
C HIS A 180 -1.97 -6.32 19.91
N ARG A 181 -0.67 -6.58 19.73
CA ARG A 181 0.38 -5.95 20.56
C ARG A 181 0.37 -4.43 20.46
N MET A 182 0.13 -3.89 19.28
CA MET A 182 0.05 -2.42 19.09
C MET A 182 -1.19 -1.83 19.79
N ILE A 183 -2.32 -2.54 19.75
CA ILE A 183 -3.56 -2.14 20.43
C ILE A 183 -3.34 -2.13 21.95
N GLU A 184 -2.78 -3.19 22.51
CA GLU A 184 -2.52 -3.27 23.96
C GLU A 184 -1.54 -2.18 24.42
N LYS A 185 -0.48 -1.92 23.66
CA LYS A 185 0.44 -0.83 23.95
C LYS A 185 -0.28 0.53 23.99
N ARG A 186 -1.10 0.83 22.97
CA ARG A 186 -1.88 2.08 22.92
C ARG A 186 -2.85 2.21 24.09
N LYS A 187 -3.51 1.10 24.49
CA LYS A 187 -4.40 1.10 25.66
C LYS A 187 -3.67 1.39 26.96
N ALA A 188 -2.47 0.88 27.11
CA ALA A 188 -1.63 1.16 28.29
C ALA A 188 -1.20 2.64 28.33
N GLU A 189 -0.77 3.21 27.19
CA GLU A 189 -0.37 4.61 27.09
C GLU A 189 -1.51 5.60 27.38
N LYS A 190 -2.76 5.23 27.06
CA LYS A 190 -3.95 6.07 27.39
C LYS A 190 -4.35 6.04 28.86
N LYS A 191 -3.88 5.05 29.63
CA LYS A 191 -4.18 4.88 31.05
C LYS A 191 -3.12 5.49 31.98
N ALA A 192 -1.95 5.81 31.45
CA ALA A 192 -0.83 6.43 32.15
C ALA A 192 -0.92 7.97 32.08
#